data_7708cf044aeff9eb1ee47d7827f9be05
#
_entry.id   7708cf044aeff9eb1ee47d7827f9be05
#
_cell.length_a   1.000
_cell.length_b   1.000
_cell.length_c   1.000
_cell.angle_alpha   90.00
_cell.angle_beta   90.00
_cell.angle_gamma   90.00
#
_symmetry.space_group_name_H-M   'P 1'
#
loop_
_entity.id
_entity.type
_entity.pdbx_description
1 polymer ?
#
loop_
_entity_poly.entity_id
_entity_poly.type
_entity_poly.pdbx_seq_one_letter_code
_entity_poly.pdbx_strand_id
1 'polypeptide(L)'
;SETGNLSPCGQLGLCACGGRQWGGNHGQNTYQDLSASYAFENETLEVNANVSVGHNANDYQQKGNSEYFYGKTSTFSNSASNNTNSSDSVRTNLYIEWNPDTMTNIIVRPYFNTSKSGSNSRSESATYNSDPYEFMEDPLYDMLESNGALPYDSIFVNRNTGLSTSNSSNMSGGGSLQFNRRLNNEGRNMTIRLSGDFNKGASESYSY
;
A
#
# COMPACT_ATOMS: atom_id res chain seq x y z
N SER A 1 -12.59 12.24 41.36
CA SER A 1 -11.27 12.24 40.70
C SER A 1 -11.41 11.61 39.34
N GLU A 2 -11.71 12.44 38.33
CA GLU A 2 -11.72 12.04 36.93
C GLU A 2 -10.30 12.16 36.41
N THR A 3 -9.69 11.04 36.12
CA THR A 3 -8.46 10.98 35.35
C THR A 3 -8.83 11.17 33.88
N GLY A 4 -8.76 12.40 33.42
CA GLY A 4 -8.87 12.74 32.02
C GLY A 4 -7.77 12.05 31.23
N ASN A 5 -8.18 11.19 30.33
CA ASN A 5 -7.31 10.49 29.37
C ASN A 5 -6.86 11.53 28.34
N LEU A 6 -5.77 12.20 28.61
CA LEU A 6 -5.12 13.09 27.67
C LEU A 6 -4.60 12.23 26.51
N SER A 7 -5.21 12.33 25.35
CA SER A 7 -4.60 11.85 24.10
C SER A 7 -3.18 12.43 23.98
N PRO A 8 -2.17 11.63 23.62
CA PRO A 8 -0.77 12.05 23.65
C PRO A 8 -0.37 13.08 22.58
N CYS A 9 -1.31 13.60 21.81
CA CYS A 9 -1.11 14.67 20.84
C CYS A 9 -1.88 15.92 21.29
N GLY A 10 -1.20 16.82 21.97
CA GLY A 10 -1.72 18.18 22.24
C GLY A 10 -1.83 19.01 20.96
N GLN A 11 -2.27 20.26 21.07
CA GLN A 11 -2.67 21.18 19.99
C GLN A 11 -1.75 21.31 18.75
N LEU A 12 -0.53 20.79 18.80
CA LEU A 12 0.37 20.57 17.67
C LEU A 12 1.11 19.26 17.89
N GLY A 13 0.64 18.16 17.28
CA GLY A 13 1.24 16.84 17.46
C GLY A 13 1.98 16.37 16.21
N LEU A 14 3.29 16.15 16.32
CA LEU A 14 4.07 15.37 15.37
C LEU A 14 4.19 13.95 15.95
N CYS A 15 3.57 12.99 15.31
CA CYS A 15 3.72 11.56 15.65
C CYS A 15 4.54 10.88 14.56
N ALA A 16 5.75 10.45 14.91
CA ALA A 16 6.57 9.58 14.08
C ALA A 16 6.43 8.15 14.61
N CYS A 17 5.80 7.26 13.84
CA CYS A 17 5.79 5.83 14.14
C CYS A 17 6.97 5.16 13.45
N GLY A 18 7.92 4.69 14.23
CA GLY A 18 9.07 3.94 13.75
C GLY A 18 8.66 2.60 13.12
N GLY A 19 9.40 2.20 12.07
CA GLY A 19 9.13 1.03 11.28
C GLY A 19 9.02 -0.26 12.08
N ARG A 20 8.00 -1.04 11.77
CA ARG A 20 7.89 -2.44 12.18
C ARG A 20 8.49 -3.32 11.09
N GLN A 21 9.58 -3.98 11.45
CA GLN A 21 10.14 -5.04 10.64
C GLN A 21 9.46 -6.36 11.02
N TRP A 22 8.67 -6.91 10.13
CA TRP A 22 8.11 -8.25 10.28
C TRP A 22 8.92 -9.20 9.41
N GLY A 23 9.75 -10.01 10.05
CA GLY A 23 10.42 -11.13 9.41
C GLY A 23 9.52 -12.36 9.48
N GLY A 24 8.89 -12.72 8.36
CA GLY A 24 8.30 -14.03 8.14
C GLY A 24 8.97 -14.64 6.93
N ASN A 25 9.36 -15.91 6.98
CA ASN A 25 10.08 -16.70 5.98
C ASN A 25 10.44 -15.95 4.69
N HIS A 26 11.70 -15.46 4.61
CA HIS A 26 12.35 -14.94 3.41
C HIS A 26 11.87 -13.58 2.86
N GLY A 27 11.35 -12.68 3.69
CA GLY A 27 10.98 -11.34 3.24
C GLY A 27 11.27 -10.24 4.25
N GLN A 28 11.57 -9.04 3.75
CA GLN A 28 11.74 -7.84 4.55
C GLN A 28 10.59 -6.88 4.26
N ASN A 29 9.94 -6.41 5.31
CA ASN A 29 8.89 -5.39 5.20
C ASN A 29 9.29 -4.17 6.03
N THR A 30 9.34 -3.02 5.38
CA THR A 30 9.63 -1.73 5.99
C THR A 30 8.38 -0.87 5.92
N TYR A 31 7.92 -0.40 7.06
CA TYR A 31 6.81 0.53 7.16
C TYR A 31 7.25 1.78 7.91
N GLN A 32 7.03 2.94 7.32
CA GLN A 32 7.30 4.25 7.91
C GLN A 32 6.05 5.11 7.76
N ASP A 33 5.63 5.74 8.84
CA ASP A 33 4.50 6.66 8.84
C ASP A 33 4.85 7.89 9.66
N LEU A 34 4.52 9.04 9.10
CA LEU A 34 4.65 10.34 9.75
C LEU A 34 3.31 11.05 9.67
N SER A 35 2.77 11.45 10.80
CA SER A 35 1.55 12.23 10.84
C SER A 35 1.74 13.53 11.63
N ALA A 36 1.09 14.57 11.14
CA ALA A 36 1.00 15.87 11.81
C ALA A 36 -0.47 16.25 11.94
N SER A 37 -0.85 16.72 13.10
CA SER A 37 -2.19 17.23 13.36
C SER A 37 -2.11 18.65 13.94
N TYR A 38 -3.05 19.48 13.52
CA TYR A 38 -3.23 20.82 14.03
C TYR A 38 -4.70 20.98 14.45
N ALA A 39 -4.91 21.51 15.62
CA ALA A 39 -6.23 21.84 16.14
C ALA A 39 -6.22 23.28 16.66
N PHE A 40 -7.21 24.04 16.24
CA PHE A 40 -7.48 25.40 16.72
C PHE A 40 -8.97 25.54 16.98
N GLU A 41 -9.33 26.08 18.11
CA GLU A 41 -10.71 26.32 18.51
C GLU A 41 -10.83 27.66 19.24
N ASN A 42 -11.84 28.41 18.86
CA ASN A 42 -12.31 29.59 19.61
C ASN A 42 -13.84 29.64 19.58
N GLU A 43 -14.47 30.70 20.14
CA GLU A 43 -15.93 30.81 20.24
C GLU A 43 -16.68 30.73 18.90
N THR A 44 -16.03 31.06 17.78
CA THR A 44 -16.67 31.17 16.46
C THR A 44 -16.07 30.23 15.41
N LEU A 45 -14.87 29.73 15.62
CA LEU A 45 -14.13 28.96 14.62
C LEU A 45 -13.44 27.77 15.25
N GLU A 46 -13.69 26.61 14.70
CA GLU A 46 -12.95 25.36 14.95
C GLU A 46 -12.26 24.92 13.66
N VAL A 47 -10.96 24.63 13.75
CA VAL A 47 -10.16 24.10 12.63
C VAL A 47 -9.37 22.90 13.10
N ASN A 48 -9.59 21.76 12.46
CA ASN A 48 -8.82 20.54 12.67
C ASN A 48 -8.21 20.11 11.34
N ALA A 49 -6.90 19.99 11.29
CA ALA A 49 -6.14 19.55 10.14
C ALA A 49 -5.32 18.31 10.49
N ASN A 50 -5.29 17.36 9.60
CA ASN A 50 -4.44 16.17 9.73
C ASN A 50 -3.78 15.89 8.40
N VAL A 51 -2.47 15.67 8.44
CA VAL A 51 -1.66 15.24 7.29
C VAL A 51 -0.89 14.00 7.72
N SER A 52 -0.95 12.95 6.91
CA SER A 52 -0.13 11.74 7.10
C SER A 52 0.61 11.37 5.83
N VAL A 53 1.86 10.97 5.99
CA VAL A 53 2.73 10.48 4.92
C VAL A 53 3.18 9.10 5.32
N GLY A 54 2.92 8.10 4.48
CA GLY A 54 3.29 6.72 4.72
C GLY A 54 4.14 6.18 3.58
N HIS A 55 5.17 5.44 3.94
CA HIS A 55 6.00 4.64 3.05
C HIS A 55 5.96 3.18 3.49
N ASN A 56 5.68 2.29 2.55
CA ASN A 56 5.72 0.84 2.75
C ASN A 56 6.57 0.21 1.66
N ALA A 57 7.57 -0.57 2.05
CA ALA A 57 8.39 -1.35 1.13
C ALA A 57 8.42 -2.81 1.59
N ASN A 58 8.22 -3.72 0.66
CA ASN A 58 8.23 -5.15 0.90
C ASN A 58 9.10 -5.82 -0.16
N ASP A 59 10.07 -6.59 0.29
CA ASP A 59 10.96 -7.42 -0.55
C ASP A 59 10.88 -8.85 -0.04
N TYR A 60 10.48 -9.78 -0.91
CA TYR A 60 10.38 -11.19 -0.54
C TYR A 60 10.75 -12.11 -1.68
N GLN A 61 11.39 -13.21 -1.31
CA GLN A 61 11.69 -14.32 -2.19
C GLN A 61 10.80 -15.52 -1.88
N GLN A 62 10.36 -16.17 -2.93
CA GLN A 62 9.61 -17.40 -2.84
C GLN A 62 10.27 -18.47 -3.72
N LYS A 63 10.56 -19.61 -3.16
CA LYS A 63 11.00 -20.81 -3.88
C LYS A 63 9.94 -21.90 -3.75
N GLY A 64 9.72 -22.63 -4.80
CA GLY A 64 8.78 -23.75 -4.83
C GLY A 64 9.30 -24.86 -5.70
N ASN A 65 9.03 -26.11 -5.30
CA ASN A 65 9.25 -27.30 -6.08
C ASN A 65 7.95 -28.09 -6.16
N SER A 66 7.71 -28.71 -7.29
CA SER A 66 6.52 -29.51 -7.56
C SER A 66 6.88 -30.70 -8.39
N GLU A 67 6.33 -31.86 -8.04
CA GLU A 67 6.38 -33.05 -8.83
C GLU A 67 4.99 -33.35 -9.42
N TYR A 68 4.94 -33.56 -10.71
CA TYR A 68 3.71 -33.87 -11.43
C TYR A 68 3.77 -35.33 -11.92
N PHE A 69 2.81 -36.12 -11.51
CA PHE A 69 2.70 -37.55 -11.87
C PHE A 69 1.81 -37.73 -13.10
N TYR A 70 2.38 -38.24 -14.17
CA TYR A 70 1.65 -38.59 -15.38
C TYR A 70 1.76 -40.11 -15.64
N GLY A 71 0.95 -40.87 -14.93
CA GLY A 71 0.95 -42.34 -15.04
C GLY A 71 2.24 -42.96 -14.49
N LYS A 72 3.17 -43.35 -15.38
CA LYS A 72 4.47 -43.95 -15.00
C LYS A 72 5.64 -42.96 -15.06
N THR A 73 5.40 -41.76 -15.46
CA THR A 73 6.45 -40.73 -15.59
C THR A 73 6.16 -39.55 -14.64
N SER A 74 7.20 -39.00 -14.06
CA SER A 74 7.13 -37.79 -13.25
C SER A 74 7.81 -36.65 -13.99
N THR A 75 7.34 -35.42 -13.75
CA THR A 75 7.97 -34.19 -14.20
C THR A 75 8.18 -33.32 -13.00
N PHE A 76 9.38 -32.80 -12.84
CA PHE A 76 9.77 -31.97 -11.72
C PHE A 76 9.84 -30.52 -12.18
N SER A 77 9.26 -29.61 -11.42
CA SER A 77 9.29 -28.18 -11.68
C SER A 77 9.81 -27.43 -10.47
N ASN A 78 10.86 -26.68 -10.68
CA ASN A 78 11.43 -25.80 -9.67
C ASN A 78 11.17 -24.35 -10.09
N SER A 79 10.75 -23.54 -9.14
CA SER A 79 10.47 -22.12 -9.37
C SER A 79 11.06 -21.25 -8.27
N ALA A 80 11.53 -20.07 -8.66
CA ALA A 80 11.91 -19.01 -7.75
C ALA A 80 11.32 -17.69 -8.23
N SER A 81 10.87 -16.88 -7.31
CA SER A 81 10.45 -15.52 -7.60
C SER A 81 11.02 -14.56 -6.58
N ASN A 82 11.43 -13.40 -7.06
CA ASN A 82 11.84 -12.26 -6.26
C ASN A 82 10.88 -11.11 -6.53
N ASN A 83 10.24 -10.62 -5.48
CA ASN A 83 9.20 -9.61 -5.59
C ASN A 83 9.54 -8.42 -4.68
N THR A 84 9.65 -7.25 -5.28
CA THR A 84 9.88 -6.00 -4.57
C THR A 84 8.68 -5.08 -4.81
N ASN A 85 8.02 -4.69 -3.74
CA ASN A 85 6.90 -3.76 -3.80
C ASN A 85 7.21 -2.53 -2.96
N SER A 86 6.85 -1.37 -3.46
CA SER A 86 6.92 -0.11 -2.70
C SER A 86 5.64 0.68 -2.87
N SER A 87 5.24 1.39 -1.82
CA SER A 87 4.07 2.26 -1.86
C SER A 87 4.29 3.49 -0.99
N ASP A 88 4.11 4.65 -1.60
CA ASP A 88 4.12 5.95 -0.92
C ASP A 88 2.71 6.51 -0.90
N SER A 89 2.29 7.08 0.20
CA SER A 89 0.97 7.71 0.33
C SER A 89 1.01 8.99 1.14
N VAL A 90 0.23 9.96 0.69
CA VAL A 90 -0.05 11.19 1.44
C VAL A 90 -1.55 11.32 1.59
N ARG A 91 -2.00 11.56 2.80
CA ARG A 91 -3.41 11.78 3.14
C ARG A 91 -3.54 13.08 3.91
N THR A 92 -4.52 13.87 3.51
CA THR A 92 -4.81 15.15 4.14
C THR A 92 -6.31 15.25 4.38
N ASN A 93 -6.68 15.56 5.61
CA ASN A 93 -8.06 15.83 6.00
C ASN A 93 -8.11 17.16 6.72
N LEU A 94 -9.08 17.95 6.38
CA LEU A 94 -9.33 19.24 7.04
C LEU A 94 -10.79 19.30 7.48
N TYR A 95 -11.02 19.80 8.66
CA TYR A 95 -12.34 20.11 9.20
C TYR A 95 -12.33 21.58 9.62
N ILE A 96 -13.27 22.32 9.12
CA ILE A 96 -13.51 23.72 9.50
C ILE A 96 -14.96 23.85 9.89
N GLU A 97 -15.23 24.32 11.08
CA GLU A 97 -16.54 24.71 11.54
C GLU A 97 -16.50 26.20 11.91
N TRP A 98 -17.36 26.96 11.28
CA TRP A 98 -17.45 28.40 11.50
C TRP A 98 -18.87 28.79 11.90
N ASN A 99 -18.97 29.44 13.05
CA ASN A 99 -20.20 29.95 13.64
C ASN A 99 -20.15 31.48 13.67
N PRO A 100 -20.41 32.20 12.54
CA PRO A 100 -20.32 33.66 12.46
C PRO A 100 -21.33 34.35 13.38
N ASP A 101 -22.43 33.72 13.67
CA ASP A 101 -23.47 34.15 14.57
C ASP A 101 -24.19 32.94 15.24
N THR A 102 -25.06 33.21 16.21
CA THR A 102 -25.81 32.18 16.96
C THR A 102 -26.83 31.41 16.14
N MET A 103 -27.08 31.83 14.90
CA MET A 103 -28.07 31.21 14.01
C MET A 103 -27.45 30.52 12.80
N THR A 104 -26.16 30.75 12.53
CA THR A 104 -25.49 30.26 11.33
C THR A 104 -24.31 29.36 11.71
N ASN A 105 -24.26 28.18 11.12
CA ASN A 105 -23.15 27.23 11.25
C ASN A 105 -22.75 26.77 9.86
N ILE A 106 -21.47 26.85 9.55
CA ILE A 106 -20.86 26.46 8.27
C ILE A 106 -19.80 25.41 8.56
N ILE A 107 -19.93 24.25 7.94
CA ILE A 107 -18.97 23.14 8.11
C ILE A 107 -18.38 22.81 6.75
N VAL A 108 -17.05 22.80 6.68
CA VAL A 108 -16.30 22.42 5.47
C VAL A 108 -15.37 21.26 5.79
N ARG A 109 -15.42 20.20 5.01
CA ARG A 109 -14.61 18.98 5.19
C ARG A 109 -13.94 18.58 3.90
N PRO A 110 -12.89 19.29 3.46
CA PRO A 110 -12.10 18.86 2.32
C PRO A 110 -11.13 17.74 2.71
N TYR A 111 -10.84 16.89 1.74
CA TYR A 111 -9.79 15.87 1.87
C TYR A 111 -9.01 15.76 0.56
N PHE A 112 -7.76 15.33 0.68
CA PHE A 112 -6.90 15.03 -0.45
C PHE A 112 -6.02 13.83 -0.13
N ASN A 113 -5.98 12.87 -1.06
CA ASN A 113 -5.17 11.68 -0.94
C ASN A 113 -4.40 11.47 -2.24
N THR A 114 -3.14 11.12 -2.13
CA THR A 114 -2.35 10.65 -3.27
C THR A 114 -1.53 9.44 -2.86
N SER A 115 -1.38 8.49 -3.77
CA SER A 115 -0.54 7.32 -3.57
C SER A 115 0.19 6.97 -4.87
N LYS A 116 1.42 6.47 -4.69
CA LYS A 116 2.20 5.87 -5.76
C LYS A 116 2.63 4.50 -5.29
N SER A 117 2.55 3.50 -6.15
CA SER A 117 3.05 2.16 -5.87
C SER A 117 3.82 1.63 -7.07
N GLY A 118 4.90 0.92 -6.76
CA GLY A 118 5.73 0.22 -7.71
C GLY A 118 5.86 -1.25 -7.31
N SER A 119 5.81 -2.14 -8.27
CA SER A 119 6.01 -3.57 -8.08
C SER A 119 6.96 -4.08 -9.16
N ASN A 120 8.02 -4.77 -8.74
CA ASN A 120 8.92 -5.51 -9.61
C ASN A 120 8.89 -6.97 -9.21
N SER A 121 8.63 -7.84 -10.17
CA SER A 121 8.63 -9.28 -9.98
C SER A 121 9.54 -9.93 -11.01
N ARG A 122 10.50 -10.69 -10.54
CA ARG A 122 11.32 -11.56 -11.37
C ARG A 122 11.00 -13.00 -10.99
N SER A 123 10.62 -13.79 -11.96
CA SER A 123 10.33 -15.20 -11.79
C SER A 123 11.21 -16.04 -12.70
N GLU A 124 11.65 -17.16 -12.18
CA GLU A 124 12.40 -18.16 -12.93
C GLU A 124 11.82 -19.53 -12.60
N SER A 125 11.69 -20.38 -13.60
CA SER A 125 11.27 -21.75 -13.43
C SER A 125 12.00 -22.67 -14.39
N ALA A 126 12.28 -23.88 -13.92
CA ALA A 126 12.88 -24.94 -14.71
C ALA A 126 12.09 -26.23 -14.54
N THR A 127 11.97 -26.97 -15.62
CA THR A 127 11.27 -28.26 -15.66
C THR A 127 12.25 -29.34 -16.04
N TYR A 128 12.17 -30.48 -15.34
CA TYR A 128 13.04 -31.63 -15.49
C TYR A 128 12.20 -32.89 -15.68
N ASN A 129 12.74 -33.88 -16.37
CA ASN A 129 12.11 -35.20 -16.57
C ASN A 129 12.55 -36.28 -15.54
N SER A 130 13.46 -35.89 -14.63
CA SER A 130 13.90 -36.68 -13.47
C SER A 130 14.10 -35.77 -12.30
N ASP A 131 14.22 -36.32 -11.07
CA ASP A 131 14.46 -35.54 -9.88
C ASP A 131 15.81 -34.80 -9.99
N PRO A 132 15.81 -33.44 -10.07
CA PRO A 132 17.04 -32.69 -10.20
C PRO A 132 17.90 -32.72 -8.93
N TYR A 133 17.30 -32.93 -7.74
CA TYR A 133 18.01 -33.00 -6.48
C TYR A 133 18.89 -34.24 -6.31
N GLU A 134 18.73 -35.26 -7.16
CA GLU A 134 19.67 -36.38 -7.22
C GLU A 134 21.03 -35.95 -7.81
N PHE A 135 21.08 -34.83 -8.54
CA PHE A 135 22.24 -34.44 -9.34
C PHE A 135 22.81 -33.05 -8.91
N MET A 136 21.99 -32.21 -8.29
CA MET A 136 22.39 -30.85 -7.91
C MET A 136 21.70 -30.40 -6.62
N GLU A 137 22.38 -29.57 -5.84
CA GLU A 137 21.88 -29.10 -4.54
C GLU A 137 20.81 -28.00 -4.68
N ASP A 138 20.98 -27.06 -5.64
CA ASP A 138 19.98 -26.04 -5.96
C ASP A 138 19.78 -25.96 -7.49
N PRO A 139 18.73 -26.60 -8.03
CA PRO A 139 18.52 -26.70 -9.47
C PRO A 139 18.36 -25.37 -10.19
N LEU A 140 17.88 -24.33 -9.52
CA LEU A 140 17.74 -22.99 -10.12
C LEU A 140 19.04 -22.17 -10.04
N TYR A 141 19.82 -22.32 -8.95
CA TYR A 141 21.08 -21.62 -8.77
C TYR A 141 22.12 -22.11 -9.78
N ASP A 142 22.26 -23.43 -9.90
CA ASP A 142 23.18 -24.06 -10.84
C ASP A 142 22.87 -23.70 -12.29
N MET A 143 21.60 -23.44 -12.60
CA MET A 143 21.18 -23.00 -13.92
C MET A 143 21.51 -21.53 -14.20
N LEU A 144 21.49 -20.67 -13.19
CA LEU A 144 21.80 -19.25 -13.33
C LEU A 144 23.29 -19.00 -13.57
N GLU A 145 24.15 -19.82 -12.98
CA GLU A 145 25.60 -19.68 -13.09
C GLU A 145 26.19 -20.41 -14.29
N SER A 146 25.58 -21.50 -14.71
CA SER A 146 26.05 -22.24 -15.88
C SER A 146 25.51 -21.60 -17.16
N ASN A 147 26.29 -20.80 -17.84
CA ASN A 147 26.01 -20.21 -19.15
C ASN A 147 25.70 -21.28 -20.25
N GLY A 148 24.73 -22.15 -20.03
CA GLY A 148 24.18 -23.09 -21.01
C GLY A 148 24.92 -24.43 -21.16
N ALA A 149 25.97 -24.70 -20.41
CA ALA A 149 26.67 -25.98 -20.42
C ALA A 149 26.39 -26.75 -19.11
N LEU A 150 25.13 -27.16 -18.92
CA LEU A 150 24.82 -28.09 -17.85
C LEU A 150 25.32 -29.49 -18.17
N PRO A 151 26.02 -30.19 -17.25
CA PRO A 151 26.38 -31.58 -17.44
C PRO A 151 25.16 -32.51 -17.53
N TYR A 152 23.93 -31.96 -17.45
CA TYR A 152 22.67 -32.68 -17.30
C TYR A 152 21.63 -32.38 -18.39
N ASP A 153 22.06 -32.06 -19.60
CA ASP A 153 21.18 -31.87 -20.78
C ASP A 153 20.14 -32.97 -20.97
N SER A 154 20.39 -34.15 -20.42
CA SER A 154 19.48 -35.27 -20.54
C SER A 154 18.23 -35.20 -19.67
N ILE A 155 18.25 -34.47 -18.57
CA ILE A 155 17.09 -34.34 -17.65
C ILE A 155 16.36 -33.00 -17.78
N PHE A 156 17.00 -32.02 -18.36
CA PHE A 156 16.44 -30.69 -18.54
C PHE A 156 15.42 -30.65 -19.68
N VAL A 157 14.23 -30.12 -19.41
CA VAL A 157 13.15 -30.03 -20.39
C VAL A 157 12.98 -28.60 -20.88
N ASN A 158 12.81 -27.67 -19.96
CA ASN A 158 12.54 -26.29 -20.33
C ASN A 158 12.88 -25.32 -19.17
N ARG A 159 13.18 -24.06 -19.53
CA ARG A 159 13.33 -22.92 -18.60
C ARG A 159 12.42 -21.79 -19.03
N ASN A 160 11.80 -21.16 -18.06
CA ASN A 160 11.03 -19.94 -18.27
C ASN A 160 11.54 -18.86 -17.33
N THR A 161 11.75 -17.67 -17.88
CA THR A 161 12.15 -16.48 -17.12
C THR A 161 11.13 -15.39 -17.39
N GLY A 162 10.59 -14.80 -16.35
CA GLY A 162 9.62 -13.70 -16.45
C GLY A 162 10.10 -12.48 -15.66
N LEU A 163 9.97 -11.31 -16.25
CA LEU A 163 10.16 -10.03 -15.60
C LEU A 163 8.86 -9.24 -15.73
N SER A 164 8.32 -8.78 -14.60
CA SER A 164 7.14 -7.93 -14.59
C SER A 164 7.40 -6.69 -13.75
N THR A 165 7.11 -5.53 -14.31
CA THR A 165 7.20 -4.25 -13.63
C THR A 165 5.86 -3.55 -13.75
N SER A 166 5.32 -3.08 -12.64
CA SER A 166 4.08 -2.32 -12.60
C SER A 166 4.25 -1.08 -11.75
N ASN A 167 3.83 0.06 -12.29
CA ASN A 167 3.77 1.32 -11.59
C ASN A 167 2.34 1.84 -11.60
N SER A 168 1.84 2.26 -10.47
CA SER A 168 0.54 2.92 -10.40
C SER A 168 0.61 4.19 -9.58
N SER A 169 -0.19 5.16 -9.96
CA SER A 169 -0.41 6.39 -9.20
C SER A 169 -1.89 6.67 -9.10
N ASN A 170 -2.33 7.06 -7.93
CA ASN A 170 -3.70 7.47 -7.69
C ASN A 170 -3.73 8.80 -6.95
N MET A 171 -4.61 9.69 -7.36
CA MET A 171 -4.88 10.96 -6.73
C MET A 171 -6.38 11.13 -6.58
N SER A 172 -6.84 11.35 -5.38
CA SER A 172 -8.25 11.60 -5.10
C SER A 172 -8.39 12.78 -4.15
N GLY A 173 -9.45 13.52 -4.33
CA GLY A 173 -9.77 14.62 -3.45
C GLY A 173 -11.24 14.96 -3.58
N GLY A 174 -11.71 15.69 -2.61
CA GLY A 174 -13.09 16.09 -2.56
C GLY A 174 -13.41 16.80 -1.26
N GLY A 175 -14.68 16.94 -1.01
CA GLY A 175 -15.13 17.51 0.23
C GLY A 175 -16.62 17.75 0.29
N SER A 176 -17.05 18.17 1.46
CA SER A 176 -18.42 18.58 1.70
C SER A 176 -18.47 19.94 2.36
N LEU A 177 -19.42 20.74 1.91
CA LEU A 177 -19.83 22.00 2.52
C LEU A 177 -21.24 21.81 3.09
N GLN A 178 -21.41 22.10 4.35
CA GLN A 178 -22.72 22.09 4.99
C GLN A 178 -22.98 23.48 5.57
N PHE A 179 -24.08 24.07 5.13
CA PHE A 179 -24.57 25.34 5.64
C PHE A 179 -25.85 25.09 6.43
N ASN A 180 -25.86 25.45 7.70
CA ASN A 180 -27.01 25.35 8.59
C ASN A 180 -27.41 26.74 9.02
N ARG A 181 -28.69 27.08 8.91
CA ARG A 181 -29.23 28.34 9.40
C ARG A 181 -30.54 28.15 10.13
N ARG A 182 -30.61 28.67 11.33
CA ARG A 182 -31.87 28.81 12.06
C ARG A 182 -32.62 30.03 11.50
N LEU A 183 -33.84 29.81 11.01
CA LEU A 183 -34.63 30.85 10.34
C LEU A 183 -35.48 31.64 11.33
N ASN A 184 -35.86 31.05 12.45
CA ASN A 184 -36.58 31.73 13.51
C ASN A 184 -36.33 31.04 14.87
N ASN A 185 -36.78 31.64 15.96
CA ASN A 185 -36.68 31.12 17.31
C ASN A 185 -37.69 30.00 17.61
N GLU A 186 -38.62 29.72 16.69
CA GLU A 186 -39.68 28.68 16.81
C GLU A 186 -39.26 27.32 16.27
N GLY A 187 -37.94 27.14 15.95
CA GLY A 187 -37.38 25.84 15.56
C GLY A 187 -37.32 25.56 14.07
N ARG A 188 -37.59 26.55 13.20
CA ARG A 188 -37.39 26.37 11.74
C ARG A 188 -35.90 26.46 11.41
N ASN A 189 -35.37 25.41 10.79
CA ASN A 189 -33.98 25.31 10.37
C ASN A 189 -33.90 25.04 8.86
N MET A 190 -32.87 25.57 8.23
CA MET A 190 -32.49 25.28 6.86
C MET A 190 -31.10 24.66 6.86
N THR A 191 -30.93 23.54 6.15
CA THR A 191 -29.64 22.90 5.93
C THR A 191 -29.43 22.71 4.43
N ILE A 192 -28.32 23.22 3.94
CA ILE A 192 -27.85 22.99 2.58
C ILE A 192 -26.56 22.19 2.68
N ARG A 193 -26.46 21.09 1.94
CA ARG A 193 -25.25 20.29 1.82
C ARG A 193 -24.85 20.14 0.37
N LEU A 194 -23.58 20.46 0.12
CA LEU A 194 -22.92 20.24 -1.18
C LEU A 194 -21.76 19.31 -0.96
N SER A 195 -21.55 18.37 -1.87
CA SER A 195 -20.37 17.48 -1.86
C SER A 195 -19.92 17.24 -3.30
N GLY A 196 -18.61 17.05 -3.44
CA GLY A 196 -18.00 16.73 -4.71
C GLY A 196 -16.68 15.99 -4.49
N ASP A 197 -16.42 15.03 -5.37
CA ASP A 197 -15.24 14.18 -5.33
C ASP A 197 -14.64 14.04 -6.72
N PHE A 198 -13.31 13.92 -6.78
CA PHE A 198 -12.61 13.55 -7.99
C PHE A 198 -11.62 12.42 -7.70
N ASN A 199 -11.39 11.59 -8.68
CA ASN A 199 -10.39 10.53 -8.65
C ASN A 199 -9.69 10.46 -10.00
N LYS A 200 -8.34 10.41 -9.97
CA LYS A 200 -7.49 10.23 -11.14
C LYS A 200 -6.46 9.16 -10.85
N GLY A 201 -6.51 8.07 -11.61
CA GLY A 201 -5.54 6.98 -11.54
C GLY A 201 -4.81 6.81 -12.87
N ALA A 202 -3.54 6.41 -12.79
CA ALA A 202 -2.75 5.95 -13.91
C ALA A 202 -2.01 4.68 -13.50
N SER A 203 -1.96 3.69 -14.39
CA SER A 203 -1.24 2.44 -14.16
C SER A 203 -0.54 2.02 -15.44
N GLU A 204 0.72 1.64 -15.31
CA GLU A 204 1.56 1.11 -16.39
C GLU A 204 2.13 -0.22 -15.93
N SER A 205 2.08 -1.24 -16.79
CA SER A 205 2.67 -2.53 -16.52
C SER A 205 3.38 -3.08 -17.76
N TYR A 206 4.55 -3.66 -17.53
CA TYR A 206 5.38 -4.30 -18.54
C TYR A 206 5.70 -5.71 -18.10
N SER A 207 5.63 -6.66 -19.02
CA SER A 207 6.00 -8.06 -18.80
C SER A 207 6.82 -8.57 -19.97
N TYR A 208 7.91 -9.29 -19.66
CA TYR A 208 8.82 -9.89 -20.64
C TYR A 208 9.00 -11.36 -20.32
#